data_9daa104754bfea76e33ea1d46670ea43
#
_entry.id   9daa104754bfea76e33ea1d46670ea43
#
_cell.length_a   1.000
_cell.length_b   1.000
_cell.length_c   1.000
_cell.angle_alpha   90.00
_cell.angle_beta   90.00
_cell.angle_gamma   90.00
#
_symmetry.space_group_name_H-M   'P 1'
#
loop_
_entity.id
_entity.type
_entity.pdbx_description
1 polymer ?
#
loop_
_entity_poly.entity_id
_entity_poly.type
_entity_poly.pdbx_seq_one_letter_code
_entity_poly.pdbx_strand_id
1 'polypeptide(L)'
;MATKGKKIGAIHEKILELLRAAPNGLDVIEIRQGIAEIGVQQHLDKRVRELRERYLIPRKKVLGRWVYLFEGERLEPTADDGKITIRLRAEVLHRAHGRCQMCGRTVENDGISLQVDHKIPRNWGGTTVPENLWALCQPCNGGKRDFFSSFNDETMRAIMQRDSVYERLAETLRLHAPEPAPSWLLEFVANFDDFQEDWHKRLRELRYLGMKITVGKKKNDAGKVQSSYRLDHWIDLPPDHKVLIKEHERLTKLKNIKMA
;
A
#
# COMPACT_ATOMS: atom_id res chain seq x y z
N MET A 1 17.00 -14.55 23.19
CA MET A 1 16.89 -15.99 22.81
C MET A 1 16.66 -16.05 21.32
N ALA A 2 17.60 -16.57 20.56
CA ALA A 2 17.51 -16.67 19.10
C ALA A 2 16.43 -17.68 18.72
N THR A 3 15.39 -17.25 18.03
CA THR A 3 14.35 -18.11 17.46
C THR A 3 14.99 -19.02 16.42
N LYS A 4 15.01 -20.35 16.67
CA LYS A 4 15.44 -21.37 15.72
C LYS A 4 14.65 -21.20 14.43
N GLY A 5 15.29 -20.67 13.39
CA GLY A 5 14.70 -20.51 12.06
C GLY A 5 14.21 -21.87 11.54
N LYS A 6 12.95 -21.91 11.12
CA LYS A 6 12.33 -23.07 10.47
C LYS A 6 13.22 -23.54 9.32
N LYS A 7 13.67 -24.82 9.32
CA LYS A 7 14.51 -25.36 8.25
C LYS A 7 13.85 -25.13 6.90
N ILE A 8 14.59 -24.57 5.96
CA ILE A 8 14.15 -24.39 4.57
C ILE A 8 14.13 -25.79 3.93
N GLY A 9 13.07 -26.17 3.24
CA GLY A 9 12.97 -27.47 2.58
C GLY A 9 13.86 -27.53 1.33
N ALA A 10 14.29 -28.73 0.91
CA ALA A 10 15.20 -28.95 -0.22
C ALA A 10 14.85 -28.19 -1.51
N ILE A 11 13.54 -28.07 -1.81
CA ILE A 11 13.04 -27.31 -2.96
C ILE A 11 13.35 -25.81 -2.83
N HIS A 12 13.16 -25.24 -1.66
CA HIS A 12 13.45 -23.83 -1.41
C HIS A 12 14.96 -23.54 -1.49
N GLU A 13 15.78 -24.47 -0.97
CA GLU A 13 17.23 -24.37 -1.06
C GLU A 13 17.69 -24.39 -2.53
N LYS A 14 17.12 -25.29 -3.34
CA LYS A 14 17.44 -25.35 -4.78
C LYS A 14 17.00 -24.12 -5.55
N ILE A 15 15.79 -23.60 -5.29
CA ILE A 15 15.32 -22.35 -5.91
C ILE A 15 16.25 -21.19 -5.53
N LEU A 16 16.68 -21.11 -4.27
CA LEU A 16 17.57 -20.07 -3.79
C LEU A 16 18.96 -20.15 -4.43
N GLU A 17 19.51 -21.37 -4.57
CA GLU A 17 20.76 -21.63 -5.27
C GLU A 17 20.69 -21.12 -6.72
N LEU A 18 19.64 -21.51 -7.46
CA LEU A 18 19.43 -21.09 -8.84
C LEU A 18 19.33 -19.56 -8.97
N LEU A 19 18.57 -18.91 -8.09
CA LEU A 19 18.40 -17.46 -8.11
C LEU A 19 19.70 -16.72 -7.75
N ARG A 20 20.50 -17.25 -6.84
CA ARG A 20 21.83 -16.70 -6.49
C ARG A 20 22.83 -16.81 -7.64
N ALA A 21 22.75 -17.90 -8.42
CA ALA A 21 23.61 -18.12 -9.58
C ALA A 21 23.21 -17.29 -10.81
N ALA A 22 22.05 -16.66 -10.82
CA ALA A 22 21.48 -15.93 -11.95
C ALA A 22 21.45 -14.40 -11.71
N PRO A 23 22.49 -13.65 -12.05
CA PRO A 23 22.55 -12.20 -11.79
C PRO A 23 21.48 -11.39 -12.53
N ASN A 24 20.97 -11.90 -13.65
CA ASN A 24 19.87 -11.27 -14.40
C ASN A 24 18.49 -11.80 -14.01
N GLY A 25 18.42 -12.62 -12.96
CA GLY A 25 17.21 -13.29 -12.50
C GLY A 25 16.76 -14.44 -13.40
N LEU A 26 15.77 -15.19 -12.93
CA LEU A 26 15.16 -16.31 -13.65
C LEU A 26 13.65 -16.10 -13.77
N ASP A 27 13.09 -16.50 -14.90
CA ASP A 27 11.65 -16.58 -15.05
C ASP A 27 11.08 -17.88 -14.44
N VAL A 28 9.76 -18.01 -14.43
CA VAL A 28 9.06 -19.18 -13.86
C VAL A 28 9.44 -20.47 -14.56
N ILE A 29 9.70 -20.42 -15.88
CA ILE A 29 10.01 -21.60 -16.70
C ILE A 29 11.42 -22.07 -16.37
N GLU A 30 12.39 -21.16 -16.32
CA GLU A 30 13.78 -21.43 -15.99
C GLU A 30 13.92 -22.02 -14.57
N ILE A 31 13.18 -21.47 -13.60
CA ILE A 31 13.18 -22.03 -12.23
C ILE A 31 12.58 -23.45 -12.23
N ARG A 32 11.46 -23.68 -12.95
CA ARG A 32 10.85 -25.03 -13.04
C ARG A 32 11.80 -26.04 -13.66
N GLN A 33 12.53 -25.67 -14.69
CA GLN A 33 13.54 -26.53 -15.32
C GLN A 33 14.67 -26.84 -14.34
N GLY A 34 15.17 -25.86 -13.62
CA GLY A 34 16.25 -26.03 -12.66
C GLY A 34 15.91 -26.87 -11.42
N ILE A 35 14.62 -27.06 -11.11
CA ILE A 35 14.15 -27.89 -9.99
C ILE A 35 13.51 -29.21 -10.43
N ALA A 36 13.51 -29.52 -11.74
CA ALA A 36 12.81 -30.67 -12.29
C ALA A 36 13.29 -32.03 -11.70
N GLU A 37 14.56 -32.14 -11.34
CA GLU A 37 15.14 -33.31 -10.68
C GLU A 37 14.56 -33.60 -9.30
N ILE A 38 14.02 -32.58 -8.60
CA ILE A 38 13.44 -32.70 -7.24
C ILE A 38 11.95 -33.04 -7.31
N GLY A 39 11.34 -32.96 -8.50
CA GLY A 39 9.95 -33.31 -8.77
C GLY A 39 9.11 -32.14 -9.32
N VAL A 40 7.96 -32.48 -9.91
CA VAL A 40 7.04 -31.52 -10.52
C VAL A 40 6.39 -30.66 -9.43
N GLN A 41 6.58 -29.33 -9.51
CA GLN A 41 6.02 -28.37 -8.56
C GLN A 41 4.81 -27.66 -9.15
N GLN A 42 3.62 -27.96 -8.65
CA GLN A 42 2.36 -27.31 -9.06
C GLN A 42 2.24 -25.85 -8.56
N HIS A 43 2.94 -25.48 -7.45
CA HIS A 43 2.80 -24.19 -6.79
C HIS A 43 4.14 -23.47 -6.59
N LEU A 44 4.89 -23.26 -7.68
CA LEU A 44 6.18 -22.57 -7.63
C LEU A 44 6.08 -21.16 -7.05
N ASP A 45 5.05 -20.39 -7.44
CA ASP A 45 4.83 -19.03 -6.92
C ASP A 45 4.67 -18.99 -5.38
N LYS A 46 4.09 -20.05 -4.81
CA LYS A 46 3.98 -20.22 -3.35
C LYS A 46 5.39 -20.40 -2.75
N ARG A 47 6.25 -21.21 -3.36
CA ARG A 47 7.62 -21.47 -2.87
C ARG A 47 8.48 -20.20 -2.92
N VAL A 48 8.41 -19.46 -4.01
CA VAL A 48 9.12 -18.17 -4.12
C VAL A 48 8.59 -17.16 -3.10
N ARG A 49 7.27 -17.13 -2.85
CA ARG A 49 6.67 -16.26 -1.83
C ARG A 49 7.15 -16.64 -0.42
N GLU A 50 7.28 -17.92 -0.10
CA GLU A 50 7.83 -18.41 1.18
C GLU A 50 9.31 -17.99 1.35
N LEU A 51 10.10 -18.02 0.28
CA LEU A 51 11.47 -17.51 0.30
C LEU A 51 11.56 -15.99 0.53
N ARG A 52 10.61 -15.22 0.02
CA ARG A 52 10.54 -13.77 0.23
C ARG A 52 10.35 -13.36 1.69
N GLU A 53 9.94 -14.27 2.56
CA GLU A 53 9.88 -14.03 4.00
C GLU A 53 11.29 -13.76 4.59
N ARG A 54 12.34 -14.28 3.97
CA ARG A 54 13.74 -14.22 4.45
C ARG A 54 14.70 -13.54 3.48
N TYR A 55 14.34 -13.47 2.20
CA TYR A 55 15.21 -12.98 1.13
C TYR A 55 14.51 -11.89 0.33
N LEU A 56 15.30 -10.96 -0.20
CA LEU A 56 14.83 -9.96 -1.16
C LEU A 56 14.83 -10.60 -2.55
N ILE A 57 13.64 -11.01 -3.00
CA ILE A 57 13.43 -11.64 -4.31
C ILE A 57 12.30 -10.91 -5.04
N PRO A 58 12.53 -9.66 -5.51
CA PRO A 58 11.54 -8.94 -6.30
C PRO A 58 11.30 -9.62 -7.66
N ARG A 59 10.11 -9.37 -8.22
CA ARG A 59 9.80 -9.70 -9.61
C ARG A 59 9.98 -8.45 -10.44
N LYS A 60 10.98 -8.44 -11.32
CA LYS A 60 11.33 -7.28 -12.18
C LYS A 60 11.26 -7.64 -13.66
N LYS A 61 11.09 -6.65 -14.50
CA LYS A 61 11.15 -6.81 -15.96
C LYS A 61 12.60 -6.55 -16.40
N VAL A 62 13.30 -7.60 -16.83
CA VAL A 62 14.66 -7.53 -17.33
C VAL A 62 14.66 -8.00 -18.78
N LEU A 63 15.20 -7.19 -19.69
CA LEU A 63 15.24 -7.48 -21.13
C LEU A 63 13.87 -7.91 -21.71
N GLY A 64 12.79 -7.26 -21.25
CA GLY A 64 11.44 -7.54 -21.72
C GLY A 64 10.71 -8.70 -21.05
N ARG A 65 11.40 -9.53 -20.24
CA ARG A 65 10.85 -10.70 -19.52
C ARG A 65 10.66 -10.42 -18.04
N TRP A 66 9.62 -11.00 -17.42
CA TRP A 66 9.42 -10.95 -15.98
C TRP A 66 10.24 -12.04 -15.30
N VAL A 67 11.21 -11.65 -14.49
CA VAL A 67 12.11 -12.54 -13.76
C VAL A 67 12.05 -12.31 -12.24
N TYR A 68 12.38 -13.33 -11.47
CA TYR A 68 12.69 -13.24 -10.05
C TYR A 68 14.19 -12.97 -9.89
N LEU A 69 14.53 -11.89 -9.19
CA LEU A 69 15.90 -11.45 -8.98
C LEU A 69 16.28 -11.63 -7.51
N PHE A 70 17.42 -12.25 -7.21
CA PHE A 70 17.94 -12.34 -5.85
C PHE A 70 18.75 -11.07 -5.51
N GLU A 71 18.28 -10.29 -4.55
CA GLU A 71 18.93 -9.02 -4.14
C GLU A 71 19.58 -9.09 -2.75
N GLY A 72 19.53 -10.26 -2.09
CA GLY A 72 20.17 -10.47 -0.79
C GLY A 72 19.26 -11.06 0.28
N GLU A 73 19.77 -11.06 1.51
CA GLU A 73 19.04 -11.49 2.70
C GLU A 73 18.31 -10.31 3.32
N ARG A 74 17.13 -10.56 3.88
CA ARG A 74 16.46 -9.54 4.70
C ARG A 74 17.18 -9.45 6.04
N LEU A 75 17.61 -8.25 6.41
CA LEU A 75 18.34 -7.98 7.66
C LEU A 75 17.47 -8.20 8.91
N GLU A 76 16.14 -8.17 8.76
CA GLU A 76 15.19 -8.54 9.82
C GLU A 76 14.06 -9.39 9.24
N PRO A 77 13.72 -10.55 9.87
CA PRO A 77 12.47 -11.25 9.57
C PRO A 77 11.34 -10.29 9.97
N THR A 78 10.44 -10.01 9.06
CA THR A 78 9.24 -9.24 9.40
C THR A 78 8.52 -9.97 10.53
N ALA A 79 8.35 -9.33 11.70
CA ALA A 79 7.57 -9.86 12.84
C ALA A 79 6.12 -10.19 12.42
N ASP A 80 5.67 -9.60 11.32
CA ASP A 80 4.43 -9.87 10.61
C ASP A 80 4.71 -10.80 9.43
N ASP A 81 4.35 -12.09 9.54
CA ASP A 81 4.48 -13.09 8.47
C ASP A 81 3.49 -12.88 7.30
N GLY A 82 2.67 -11.87 7.38
CA GLY A 82 1.69 -11.47 6.38
C GLY A 82 0.50 -12.41 6.22
N LYS A 83 0.38 -13.41 7.06
CA LYS A 83 -0.71 -14.37 6.98
C LYS A 83 -1.94 -13.83 7.69
N ILE A 84 -3.03 -13.72 6.95
CA ILE A 84 -4.34 -13.47 7.54
C ILE A 84 -4.81 -14.79 8.15
N THR A 85 -4.68 -14.93 9.48
CA THR A 85 -5.12 -16.12 10.20
C THR A 85 -6.63 -16.30 10.09
N ILE A 86 -7.12 -17.52 10.34
CA ILE A 86 -8.57 -17.83 10.35
C ILE A 86 -9.30 -16.92 11.36
N ARG A 87 -8.72 -16.72 12.54
CA ARG A 87 -9.28 -15.84 13.59
C ARG A 87 -9.38 -14.40 13.11
N LEU A 88 -8.30 -13.86 12.56
CA LEU A 88 -8.24 -12.48 12.05
C LEU A 88 -9.22 -12.28 10.88
N ARG A 89 -9.32 -13.26 9.98
CA ARG A 89 -10.31 -13.26 8.90
C ARG A 89 -11.74 -13.21 9.44
N ALA A 90 -12.06 -14.05 10.41
CA ALA A 90 -13.38 -14.09 11.03
C ALA A 90 -13.73 -12.74 11.71
N GLU A 91 -12.78 -12.16 12.42
CA GLU A 91 -12.92 -10.84 13.05
C GLU A 91 -13.24 -9.73 12.03
N VAL A 92 -12.48 -9.67 10.92
CA VAL A 92 -12.69 -8.67 9.88
C VAL A 92 -14.05 -8.86 9.18
N LEU A 93 -14.43 -10.10 8.87
CA LEU A 93 -15.72 -10.39 8.26
C LEU A 93 -16.88 -10.06 9.20
N HIS A 94 -16.76 -10.39 10.51
CA HIS A 94 -17.75 -10.01 11.52
C HIS A 94 -17.94 -8.50 11.60
N ARG A 95 -16.85 -7.73 11.67
CA ARG A 95 -16.87 -6.27 11.70
C ARG A 95 -17.49 -5.66 10.44
N ALA A 96 -17.37 -6.32 9.30
CA ALA A 96 -17.93 -5.87 8.03
C ALA A 96 -19.45 -6.12 7.90
N HIS A 97 -20.06 -6.86 8.83
CA HIS A 97 -21.51 -7.17 8.84
C HIS A 97 -22.03 -7.67 7.48
N GLY A 98 -21.30 -8.59 6.83
CA GLY A 98 -21.66 -9.13 5.53
C GLY A 98 -21.66 -8.13 4.36
N ARG A 99 -21.00 -6.96 4.52
CA ARG A 99 -20.98 -5.86 3.55
C ARG A 99 -19.59 -5.63 2.98
N CYS A 100 -19.51 -5.43 1.66
CA CYS A 100 -18.29 -4.93 1.02
C CYS A 100 -18.00 -3.50 1.50
N GLN A 101 -16.85 -3.29 2.14
CA GLN A 101 -16.49 -2.01 2.74
C GLN A 101 -16.10 -0.95 1.69
N MET A 102 -15.97 -1.30 0.40
CA MET A 102 -15.69 -0.37 -0.68
C MET A 102 -16.97 0.07 -1.43
N CYS A 103 -17.80 -0.89 -1.91
CA CYS A 103 -18.98 -0.56 -2.71
C CYS A 103 -20.31 -0.65 -1.96
N GLY A 104 -20.30 -1.15 -0.73
CA GLY A 104 -21.50 -1.27 0.11
C GLY A 104 -22.43 -2.44 -0.19
N ARG A 105 -22.22 -3.20 -1.28
CA ARG A 105 -23.02 -4.42 -1.59
C ARG A 105 -22.91 -5.43 -0.46
N THR A 106 -23.96 -6.22 -0.26
CA THR A 106 -24.07 -7.20 0.81
C THR A 106 -24.11 -8.63 0.32
N VAL A 107 -23.69 -9.57 1.15
CA VAL A 107 -23.79 -11.00 0.87
C VAL A 107 -25.26 -11.39 0.71
N GLU A 108 -26.15 -10.87 1.56
CA GLU A 108 -27.56 -11.23 1.63
C GLU A 108 -28.36 -10.73 0.43
N ASN A 109 -28.22 -9.43 0.06
CA ASN A 109 -29.06 -8.82 -0.98
C ASN A 109 -28.46 -8.94 -2.39
N ASP A 110 -27.13 -9.01 -2.49
CA ASP A 110 -26.44 -8.95 -3.78
C ASP A 110 -25.73 -10.27 -4.14
N GLY A 111 -25.82 -11.29 -3.27
CA GLY A 111 -25.21 -12.61 -3.49
C GLY A 111 -23.70 -12.60 -3.65
N ILE A 112 -23.00 -11.58 -3.13
CA ILE A 112 -21.57 -11.46 -3.26
C ILE A 112 -20.83 -12.33 -2.24
N SER A 113 -19.61 -12.74 -2.57
CA SER A 113 -18.65 -13.30 -1.61
C SER A 113 -17.68 -12.23 -1.13
N LEU A 114 -17.29 -12.29 0.14
CA LEU A 114 -16.33 -11.37 0.72
C LEU A 114 -14.95 -12.01 0.88
N GLN A 115 -13.94 -11.27 0.49
CA GLN A 115 -12.53 -11.58 0.66
C GLN A 115 -11.91 -10.58 1.64
N VAL A 116 -11.07 -11.07 2.55
CA VAL A 116 -10.29 -10.19 3.44
C VAL A 116 -8.96 -9.87 2.77
N ASP A 117 -8.68 -8.59 2.63
CA ASP A 117 -7.48 -8.06 2.02
C ASP A 117 -6.92 -6.89 2.82
N HIS A 118 -5.64 -6.55 2.60
CA HIS A 118 -4.98 -5.41 3.24
C HIS A 118 -5.52 -4.10 2.65
N LYS A 119 -5.85 -3.11 3.48
CA LYS A 119 -6.15 -1.75 3.01
C LYS A 119 -4.94 -1.18 2.30
N ILE A 120 -3.82 -1.16 3.00
CA ILE A 120 -2.50 -0.79 2.51
C ILE A 120 -1.78 -2.04 2.06
N PRO A 121 -1.36 -2.13 0.80
CA PRO A 121 -0.62 -3.28 0.30
C PRO A 121 0.64 -3.56 1.12
N ARG A 122 0.98 -4.82 1.28
CA ARG A 122 2.19 -5.22 2.01
C ARG A 122 3.48 -4.73 1.37
N ASN A 123 3.53 -4.69 0.04
CA ASN A 123 4.65 -4.12 -0.71
C ASN A 123 4.84 -2.61 -0.48
N TRP A 124 3.81 -1.91 0.04
CA TRP A 124 3.89 -0.52 0.46
C TRP A 124 4.19 -0.35 1.97
N GLY A 125 4.41 -1.46 2.68
CA GLY A 125 4.71 -1.48 4.12
C GLY A 125 3.49 -1.76 5.00
N GLY A 126 2.33 -2.09 4.41
CA GLY A 126 1.13 -2.42 5.17
C GLY A 126 1.32 -3.67 6.04
N THR A 127 0.94 -3.58 7.30
CA THR A 127 0.99 -4.67 8.28
C THR A 127 -0.28 -5.51 8.29
N THR A 128 -0.21 -6.74 8.78
CA THR A 128 -1.36 -7.66 8.90
C THR A 128 -2.00 -7.52 10.27
N VAL A 129 -2.57 -6.35 10.52
CA VAL A 129 -3.34 -6.04 11.74
C VAL A 129 -4.81 -5.78 11.40
N PRO A 130 -5.77 -5.95 12.34
CA PRO A 130 -7.20 -5.75 12.08
C PRO A 130 -7.53 -4.41 11.41
N GLU A 131 -6.85 -3.34 11.80
CA GLU A 131 -7.07 -1.96 11.34
C GLU A 131 -6.71 -1.78 9.86
N ASN A 132 -5.67 -2.51 9.40
CA ASN A 132 -5.22 -2.51 8.01
C ASN A 132 -5.92 -3.58 7.15
N LEU A 133 -6.92 -4.26 7.67
CA LEU A 133 -7.69 -5.26 6.92
C LEU A 133 -9.14 -4.81 6.71
N TRP A 134 -9.71 -5.19 5.59
CA TRP A 134 -11.10 -4.97 5.25
C TRP A 134 -11.70 -6.13 4.48
N ALA A 135 -13.02 -6.16 4.41
CA ALA A 135 -13.76 -7.15 3.64
C ALA A 135 -14.23 -6.53 2.32
N LEU A 136 -13.84 -7.11 1.21
CA LEU A 136 -14.17 -6.64 -0.14
C LEU A 136 -14.86 -7.73 -0.95
N CYS A 137 -15.78 -7.36 -1.83
CA CYS A 137 -16.26 -8.29 -2.86
C CYS A 137 -15.19 -8.49 -3.94
N GLN A 138 -15.28 -9.58 -4.68
CA GLN A 138 -14.31 -9.95 -5.70
C GLN A 138 -14.03 -8.82 -6.73
N PRO A 139 -15.04 -8.12 -7.30
CA PRO A 139 -14.78 -7.02 -8.22
C PRO A 139 -14.00 -5.86 -7.58
N CYS A 140 -14.33 -5.48 -6.34
CA CYS A 140 -13.63 -4.41 -5.64
C CYS A 140 -12.19 -4.80 -5.29
N ASN A 141 -11.98 -6.05 -4.88
CA ASN A 141 -10.63 -6.55 -4.59
C ASN A 141 -9.77 -6.64 -5.86
N GLY A 142 -10.34 -7.07 -6.99
CA GLY A 142 -9.68 -7.07 -8.30
C GLY A 142 -9.29 -5.65 -8.73
N GLY A 143 -10.25 -4.72 -8.76
CA GLY A 143 -10.00 -3.33 -9.14
C GLY A 143 -8.97 -2.63 -8.25
N LYS A 144 -8.99 -2.89 -6.94
CA LYS A 144 -7.98 -2.41 -6.01
C LYS A 144 -6.58 -2.91 -6.40
N ARG A 145 -6.44 -4.21 -6.64
CA ARG A 145 -5.15 -4.82 -7.02
C ARG A 145 -4.60 -4.23 -8.32
N ASP A 146 -5.45 -4.09 -9.33
CA ASP A 146 -5.06 -3.54 -10.62
C ASP A 146 -4.63 -2.07 -10.50
N PHE A 147 -5.33 -1.31 -9.67
CA PHE A 147 -4.97 0.06 -9.36
C PHE A 147 -3.60 0.16 -8.66
N PHE A 148 -3.38 -0.59 -7.58
CA PHE A 148 -2.10 -0.53 -6.85
C PHE A 148 -0.93 -1.04 -7.70
N SER A 149 -1.17 -1.94 -8.66
CA SER A 149 -0.13 -2.41 -9.57
C SER A 149 0.33 -1.35 -10.58
N SER A 150 -0.42 -0.25 -10.75
CA SER A 150 -0.04 0.87 -11.61
C SER A 150 1.00 1.80 -10.99
N PHE A 151 1.24 1.70 -9.67
CA PHE A 151 2.23 2.51 -8.96
C PHE A 151 3.57 1.80 -8.82
N ASN A 152 4.63 2.59 -8.73
CA ASN A 152 5.93 2.07 -8.33
C ASN A 152 5.93 1.77 -6.82
N ASP A 153 6.10 0.48 -6.47
CA ASP A 153 6.06 0.01 -5.08
C ASP A 153 7.13 0.65 -4.19
N GLU A 154 8.32 0.90 -4.74
CA GLU A 154 9.44 1.50 -4.01
C GLU A 154 9.14 2.97 -3.66
N THR A 155 8.62 3.72 -4.64
CA THR A 155 8.20 5.12 -4.43
C THR A 155 7.08 5.21 -3.40
N MET A 156 6.06 4.36 -3.51
CA MET A 156 4.95 4.38 -2.55
C MET A 156 5.39 3.95 -1.15
N ARG A 157 6.29 2.98 -1.05
CA ARG A 157 6.88 2.60 0.24
C ARG A 157 7.64 3.76 0.89
N ALA A 158 8.45 4.48 0.11
CA ALA A 158 9.17 5.66 0.60
C ALA A 158 8.22 6.77 1.09
N ILE A 159 7.12 7.00 0.37
CA ILE A 159 6.07 7.94 0.80
C ILE A 159 5.42 7.48 2.12
N MET A 160 5.05 6.20 2.21
CA MET A 160 4.38 5.67 3.39
C MET A 160 5.28 5.66 4.65
N GLN A 161 6.60 5.61 4.47
CA GLN A 161 7.59 5.68 5.57
C GLN A 161 7.88 7.10 6.06
N ARG A 162 7.28 8.15 5.46
CA ARG A 162 7.43 9.51 5.98
C ARG A 162 6.79 9.67 7.35
N ASP A 163 7.46 10.40 8.24
CA ASP A 163 7.09 10.55 9.65
C ASP A 163 5.81 11.35 9.88
N SER A 164 5.37 12.13 8.91
CA SER A 164 4.21 12.98 9.09
C SER A 164 3.17 12.80 7.97
N VAL A 165 1.90 12.91 8.34
CA VAL A 165 0.77 12.92 7.39
C VAL A 165 0.91 14.04 6.34
N TYR A 166 1.53 15.15 6.69
CA TYR A 166 1.78 16.27 5.77
C TYR A 166 2.76 15.89 4.68
N GLU A 167 3.87 15.25 5.05
CA GLU A 167 4.87 14.77 4.09
C GLU A 167 4.29 13.70 3.18
N ARG A 168 3.56 12.73 3.74
CA ARG A 168 2.90 11.68 2.95
C ARG A 168 1.93 12.26 1.92
N LEU A 169 1.08 13.20 2.33
CA LEU A 169 0.12 13.84 1.43
C LEU A 169 0.82 14.70 0.37
N ALA A 170 1.82 15.48 0.77
CA ALA A 170 2.57 16.34 -0.14
C ALA A 170 3.31 15.53 -1.21
N GLU A 171 4.03 14.49 -0.81
CA GLU A 171 4.76 13.62 -1.75
C GLU A 171 3.80 12.83 -2.67
N THR A 172 2.63 12.43 -2.17
CA THR A 172 1.61 11.79 -3.02
C THR A 172 1.07 12.76 -4.08
N LEU A 173 0.82 14.01 -3.73
CA LEU A 173 0.43 15.04 -4.67
C LEU A 173 1.54 15.31 -5.71
N ARG A 174 2.79 15.35 -5.27
CA ARG A 174 3.96 15.53 -6.14
C ARG A 174 4.14 14.37 -7.11
N LEU A 175 3.94 13.13 -6.65
CA LEU A 175 4.02 11.94 -7.49
C LEU A 175 3.00 11.97 -8.65
N HIS A 176 1.82 12.53 -8.39
CA HIS A 176 0.77 12.63 -9.40
C HIS A 176 0.95 13.82 -10.36
N ALA A 177 1.65 14.87 -9.96
CA ALA A 177 1.81 16.08 -10.76
C ALA A 177 2.39 15.79 -12.15
N PRO A 178 1.87 16.42 -13.21
CA PRO A 178 0.86 17.48 -13.22
C PRO A 178 -0.60 17.00 -13.12
N GLU A 179 -0.84 15.71 -13.17
CA GLU A 179 -2.19 15.13 -13.07
C GLU A 179 -2.75 15.24 -11.64
N PRO A 180 -4.08 15.28 -11.47
CA PRO A 180 -4.67 15.37 -10.14
C PRO A 180 -4.68 14.01 -9.43
N ALA A 181 -4.26 13.98 -8.17
CA ALA A 181 -4.41 12.83 -7.29
C ALA A 181 -5.88 12.64 -6.90
N PRO A 182 -6.44 11.42 -6.97
CA PRO A 182 -7.80 11.14 -6.56
C PRO A 182 -7.95 11.25 -5.04
N SER A 183 -9.13 11.76 -4.58
CA SER A 183 -9.45 11.97 -3.17
C SER A 183 -9.21 10.73 -2.31
N TRP A 184 -9.68 9.58 -2.78
CA TRP A 184 -9.57 8.32 -2.04
C TRP A 184 -8.11 7.86 -1.81
N LEU A 185 -7.19 8.17 -2.73
CA LEU A 185 -5.76 7.86 -2.54
C LEU A 185 -5.15 8.73 -1.43
N LEU A 186 -5.48 10.02 -1.43
CA LEU A 186 -5.01 10.94 -0.40
C LEU A 186 -5.58 10.59 0.98
N GLU A 187 -6.86 10.22 1.04
CA GLU A 187 -7.49 9.70 2.26
C GLU A 187 -6.78 8.44 2.76
N PHE A 188 -6.50 7.52 1.85
CA PHE A 188 -5.78 6.29 2.14
C PHE A 188 -4.39 6.54 2.72
N VAL A 189 -3.60 7.42 2.08
CA VAL A 189 -2.26 7.80 2.53
C VAL A 189 -2.30 8.58 3.86
N ALA A 190 -3.31 9.42 4.06
CA ALA A 190 -3.47 10.18 5.30
C ALA A 190 -3.72 9.27 6.51
N ASN A 191 -4.47 8.18 6.32
CA ASN A 191 -4.88 7.26 7.37
C ASN A 191 -3.90 6.08 7.56
N PHE A 192 -2.67 6.20 7.08
CA PHE A 192 -1.70 5.10 7.12
C PHE A 192 -1.32 4.69 8.55
N ASP A 193 -0.86 5.62 9.37
CA ASP A 193 -0.43 5.35 10.75
C ASP A 193 -1.56 5.62 11.75
N ASP A 194 -2.15 6.82 11.65
CA ASP A 194 -3.19 7.30 12.55
C ASP A 194 -4.44 7.68 11.77
N PHE A 195 -5.61 7.29 12.28
CA PHE A 195 -6.89 7.67 11.69
C PHE A 195 -7.07 9.19 11.72
N GLN A 196 -7.29 9.79 10.55
CA GLN A 196 -7.54 11.22 10.36
C GLN A 196 -9.03 11.44 10.05
N GLU A 197 -9.82 11.82 11.04
CA GLU A 197 -11.25 12.09 10.86
C GLU A 197 -11.51 13.18 9.79
N ASP A 198 -10.73 14.26 9.80
CA ASP A 198 -10.75 15.30 8.75
C ASP A 198 -9.38 15.40 8.06
N TRP A 199 -9.06 14.43 7.20
CA TRP A 199 -7.82 14.48 6.43
C TRP A 199 -7.77 15.67 5.45
N HIS A 200 -8.91 16.22 5.04
CA HIS A 200 -8.98 17.42 4.20
C HIS A 200 -8.41 18.65 4.94
N LYS A 201 -8.50 18.66 6.26
CA LYS A 201 -7.85 19.68 7.08
C LYS A 201 -6.35 19.70 6.83
N ARG A 202 -5.70 18.54 6.67
CA ARG A 202 -4.26 18.44 6.38
C ARG A 202 -3.89 19.09 5.04
N LEU A 203 -4.76 18.99 4.02
CA LEU A 203 -4.54 19.70 2.75
C LEU A 203 -4.71 21.22 2.89
N ARG A 204 -5.64 21.68 3.73
CA ARG A 204 -5.78 23.12 4.03
C ARG A 204 -4.52 23.65 4.73
N GLU A 205 -4.01 22.88 5.67
CA GLU A 205 -2.79 23.21 6.42
C GLU A 205 -1.53 23.25 5.53
N LEU A 206 -1.41 22.37 4.54
CA LEU A 206 -0.35 22.46 3.53
C LEU A 206 -0.43 23.77 2.71
N ARG A 207 -1.65 24.27 2.44
CA ARG A 207 -1.83 25.57 1.80
C ARG A 207 -1.40 26.73 2.69
N TYR A 208 -1.53 26.61 4.01
CA TYR A 208 -1.02 27.63 4.95
C TYR A 208 0.50 27.77 4.88
N LEU A 209 1.18 26.68 4.57
CA LEU A 209 2.63 26.67 4.37
C LEU A 209 3.07 27.20 3.01
N GLY A 210 2.14 27.43 2.06
CA GLY A 210 2.42 28.01 0.76
C GLY A 210 2.24 27.06 -0.44
N MET A 211 1.91 25.78 -0.23
CA MET A 211 1.56 24.91 -1.35
C MET A 211 0.30 25.39 -2.06
N LYS A 212 0.29 25.38 -3.39
CA LYS A 212 -0.94 25.64 -4.16
C LYS A 212 -1.54 24.31 -4.59
N ILE A 213 -2.72 24.00 -4.07
CA ILE A 213 -3.44 22.75 -4.33
C ILE A 213 -4.84 23.10 -4.82
N THR A 214 -5.15 22.81 -6.07
CA THR A 214 -6.48 23.04 -6.67
C THR A 214 -7.35 21.80 -6.51
N VAL A 215 -8.64 22.01 -6.24
CA VAL A 215 -9.64 20.95 -6.11
C VAL A 215 -10.44 20.84 -7.40
N GLY A 216 -10.38 19.68 -8.04
CA GLY A 216 -11.25 19.31 -9.14
C GLY A 216 -12.45 18.49 -8.66
N LYS A 217 -13.57 18.58 -9.33
CA LYS A 217 -14.77 17.76 -9.10
C LYS A 217 -15.26 17.20 -10.43
N LYS A 218 -15.44 15.87 -10.50
CA LYS A 218 -15.97 15.18 -11.69
C LYS A 218 -17.06 14.19 -11.25
N LYS A 219 -18.12 14.07 -12.02
CA LYS A 219 -19.08 12.98 -11.84
C LYS A 219 -18.53 11.70 -12.45
N ASN A 220 -18.61 10.60 -11.71
CA ASN A 220 -18.33 9.27 -12.26
C ASN A 220 -19.52 8.74 -13.06
N ASP A 221 -19.37 7.57 -13.69
CA ASP A 221 -20.41 6.94 -14.53
C ASP A 221 -21.71 6.62 -13.76
N ALA A 222 -21.61 6.48 -12.42
CA ALA A 222 -22.76 6.33 -11.53
C ALA A 222 -23.39 7.66 -11.07
N GLY A 223 -22.96 8.80 -11.62
CA GLY A 223 -23.46 10.14 -11.29
C GLY A 223 -22.96 10.70 -9.95
N LYS A 224 -22.10 9.99 -9.21
CA LYS A 224 -21.52 10.45 -7.95
C LYS A 224 -20.36 11.41 -8.20
N VAL A 225 -20.32 12.51 -7.42
CA VAL A 225 -19.23 13.49 -7.48
C VAL A 225 -18.00 12.90 -6.81
N GLN A 226 -16.90 12.85 -7.56
CA GLN A 226 -15.57 12.51 -7.05
C GLN A 226 -14.69 13.76 -7.05
N SER A 227 -13.98 13.97 -5.95
CA SER A 227 -13.00 15.06 -5.84
C SER A 227 -11.61 14.54 -6.20
N SER A 228 -10.82 15.43 -6.79
CA SER A 228 -9.40 15.22 -7.05
C SER A 228 -8.61 16.47 -6.69
N TYR A 229 -7.32 16.32 -6.46
CA TYR A 229 -6.46 17.39 -5.96
C TYR A 229 -5.21 17.47 -6.81
N ARG A 230 -4.98 18.64 -7.44
CA ARG A 230 -3.80 18.89 -8.27
C ARG A 230 -2.84 19.80 -7.52
N LEU A 231 -1.57 19.43 -7.55
CA LEU A 231 -0.49 20.27 -7.05
C LEU A 231 -0.07 21.25 -8.14
N ASP A 232 -0.33 22.53 -7.92
CA ASP A 232 0.03 23.60 -8.87
C ASP A 232 1.36 24.27 -8.48
N HIS A 233 1.73 24.24 -7.20
CA HIS A 233 2.99 24.77 -6.72
C HIS A 233 3.50 23.97 -5.52
N TRP A 234 4.74 23.49 -5.62
CA TRP A 234 5.47 22.76 -4.59
C TRP A 234 6.27 23.71 -3.71
N ILE A 235 6.33 23.40 -2.43
CA ILE A 235 7.34 23.91 -1.49
C ILE A 235 7.93 22.74 -0.70
N ASP A 236 9.18 22.84 -0.34
CA ASP A 236 9.76 21.91 0.63
C ASP A 236 9.20 22.21 2.02
N LEU A 237 8.72 21.18 2.70
CA LEU A 237 8.15 21.33 4.03
C LEU A 237 9.25 21.67 5.03
N PRO A 238 9.15 22.81 5.74
CA PRO A 238 10.15 23.14 6.76
C PRO A 238 10.09 22.12 7.92
N PRO A 239 11.20 21.85 8.61
CA PRO A 239 11.25 20.88 9.72
C PRO A 239 10.25 21.19 10.83
N ASP A 240 9.96 22.46 11.05
CA ASP A 240 9.05 22.98 12.06
C ASP A 240 7.60 23.22 11.52
N HIS A 241 7.24 22.62 10.37
CA HIS A 241 5.94 22.83 9.71
C HIS A 241 4.73 22.69 10.65
N LYS A 242 4.79 21.77 11.64
CA LYS A 242 3.71 21.60 12.63
C LYS A 242 3.55 22.82 13.56
N VAL A 243 4.66 23.50 13.88
CA VAL A 243 4.63 24.72 14.69
C VAL A 243 4.08 25.87 13.89
N LEU A 244 4.52 26.03 12.64
CA LEU A 244 4.04 27.08 11.73
C LEU A 244 2.53 26.96 11.45
N ILE A 245 2.02 25.73 11.27
CA ILE A 245 0.57 25.49 11.11
C ILE A 245 -0.20 25.96 12.34
N LYS A 246 0.23 25.56 13.54
CA LYS A 246 -0.44 25.98 14.79
C LYS A 246 -0.43 27.50 14.95
N GLU A 247 0.67 28.15 14.62
CA GLU A 247 0.77 29.60 14.69
C GLU A 247 -0.17 30.28 13.68
N HIS A 248 -0.22 29.79 12.45
CA HIS A 248 -1.18 30.27 11.45
C HIS A 248 -2.64 30.15 11.93
N GLU A 249 -3.01 29.00 12.50
CA GLU A 249 -4.36 28.80 13.06
C GLU A 249 -4.65 29.77 14.20
N ARG A 250 -3.68 30.00 15.09
CA ARG A 250 -3.79 30.96 16.20
C ARG A 250 -4.05 32.38 15.69
N LEU A 251 -3.24 32.82 14.73
CA LEU A 251 -3.38 34.16 14.14
C LEU A 251 -4.71 34.33 13.39
N THR A 252 -5.17 33.29 12.71
CA THR A 252 -6.48 33.33 12.01
C THR A 252 -7.64 33.44 13.01
N LYS A 253 -7.61 32.70 14.12
CA LYS A 253 -8.61 32.82 15.19
C LYS A 253 -8.66 34.23 15.78
N LEU A 254 -7.48 34.83 16.06
CA LEU A 254 -7.37 36.18 16.59
C LEU A 254 -7.95 37.26 15.63
N LYS A 255 -7.71 37.08 14.31
CA LYS A 255 -8.31 37.99 13.30
C LYS A 255 -9.84 37.90 13.29
N ASN A 256 -10.37 36.68 13.32
CA ASN A 256 -11.83 36.46 13.31
C ASN A 256 -12.52 37.02 14.56
N ILE A 257 -11.87 36.97 15.74
CA ILE A 257 -12.39 37.57 16.99
C ILE A 257 -12.40 39.11 16.92
N LYS A 258 -11.43 39.71 16.21
CA LYS A 258 -11.38 41.19 16.07
C LYS A 258 -12.36 41.73 15.02
N MET A 259 -12.91 40.89 14.17
CA MET A 259 -13.86 41.25 13.12
C MET A 259 -15.33 40.95 13.48
N ALA A 260 -15.56 40.22 14.59
CA ALA A 260 -16.87 39.93 15.17
C ALA A 260 -17.21 40.94 16.30
#